data_5e19bfac11d638517b95d4d39770150b
#
_entry.id   5e19bfac11d638517b95d4d39770150b
#
_cell.length_a   1.000
_cell.length_b   1.000
_cell.length_c   1.000
_cell.angle_alpha   90.00
_cell.angle_beta   90.00
_cell.angle_gamma   90.00
#
_symmetry.space_group_name_H-M   'P 1'
#
loop_
_entity.id
_entity.type
_entity.pdbx_description
1 polymer ?
#
loop_
_entity_poly.entity_id
_entity_poly.type
_entity_poly.pdbx_seq_one_letter_code
_entity_poly.pdbx_strand_id
1 'polypeptide(L)'
;MDKTDLLTVSEVARRSGFAPSALRYYEREGLVTTTRTTGNQRRYERSVLRRLAFIRAARHVGLGLEEIREVLADLPESRTPNRADWTRISRAWRSRLDEQIDALVALRDGLDSCIGCGCLSLKRCLMSNPEDWVAVRGPGAGLLPRLLREPID
;
A
#
# COMPACT_ATOMS: atom_id res chain seq x y z
N MET A 1 16.61 4.79 26.54
CA MET A 1 15.18 4.95 26.19
C MET A 1 14.65 3.61 25.78
N ASP A 2 13.76 3.06 26.56
CA ASP A 2 13.24 1.70 26.37
C ASP A 2 12.23 1.65 25.21
N LYS A 3 12.09 0.49 24.56
CA LYS A 3 11.15 0.26 23.46
C LYS A 3 9.68 0.34 23.92
N THR A 4 9.45 0.20 25.20
CA THR A 4 8.16 0.21 25.88
C THR A 4 7.74 1.58 26.41
N ASP A 5 8.56 2.64 26.19
CA ASP A 5 8.19 3.98 26.61
C ASP A 5 6.84 4.40 25.98
N LEU A 6 5.89 4.74 26.83
CA LEU A 6 4.57 5.18 26.42
C LEU A 6 4.59 6.64 25.96
N LEU A 7 4.20 6.87 24.73
CA LEU A 7 4.12 8.19 24.10
C LEU A 7 2.70 8.75 24.15
N THR A 8 2.59 10.06 24.31
CA THR A 8 1.32 10.78 24.14
C THR A 8 0.93 10.90 22.67
N VAL A 9 -0.34 11.18 22.40
CA VAL A 9 -0.83 11.47 21.04
C VAL A 9 -0.02 12.59 20.37
N SER A 10 0.29 13.65 21.12
CA SER A 10 1.06 14.80 20.60
C SER A 10 2.50 14.42 20.24
N GLU A 11 3.15 13.58 21.05
CA GLU A 11 4.50 13.08 20.75
C GLU A 11 4.51 12.18 19.53
N VAL A 12 3.54 11.27 19.41
CA VAL A 12 3.40 10.42 18.23
C VAL A 12 3.13 11.25 16.99
N ALA A 13 2.20 12.20 17.05
CA ALA A 13 1.89 13.11 15.94
C ALA A 13 3.13 13.89 15.46
N ARG A 14 3.85 14.51 16.39
CA ARG A 14 5.08 15.27 16.09
C ARG A 14 6.16 14.37 15.46
N ARG A 15 6.36 13.16 15.99
CA ARG A 15 7.43 12.25 15.55
C ARG A 15 7.11 11.49 14.28
N SER A 16 5.84 11.12 14.10
CA SER A 16 5.39 10.40 12.90
C SER A 16 4.99 11.33 11.77
N GLY A 17 4.68 12.61 12.08
CA GLY A 17 4.16 13.59 11.13
C GLY A 17 2.72 13.30 10.68
N PHE A 18 1.98 12.43 11.38
CA PHE A 18 0.55 12.25 11.19
C PHE A 18 -0.24 13.20 12.07
N ALA A 19 -1.35 13.73 11.54
CA ALA A 19 -2.29 14.48 12.35
C ALA A 19 -2.92 13.59 13.45
N PRO A 20 -3.27 14.13 14.62
CA PRO A 20 -3.96 13.38 15.67
C PRO A 20 -5.26 12.69 15.21
N SER A 21 -5.98 13.30 14.26
CA SER A 21 -7.17 12.70 13.63
C SER A 21 -6.85 11.42 12.84
N ALA A 22 -5.75 11.43 12.09
CA ALA A 22 -5.28 10.25 11.35
C ALA A 22 -4.86 9.12 12.31
N LEU A 23 -4.21 9.43 13.43
CA LEU A 23 -3.84 8.44 14.44
C LEU A 23 -5.09 7.75 15.03
N ARG A 24 -6.15 8.53 15.33
CA ARG A 24 -7.43 7.97 15.81
C ARG A 24 -8.14 7.14 14.74
N TYR A 25 -8.03 7.55 13.49
CA TYR A 25 -8.56 6.79 12.37
C TYR A 25 -7.86 5.42 12.28
N TYR A 26 -6.53 5.39 12.26
CA TYR A 26 -5.76 4.14 12.21
C TYR A 26 -5.97 3.25 13.44
N GLU A 27 -6.21 3.82 14.63
CA GLU A 27 -6.62 3.06 15.82
C GLU A 27 -7.98 2.38 15.59
N ARG A 28 -8.97 3.10 15.07
CA ARG A 28 -10.30 2.55 14.76
C ARG A 28 -10.25 1.46 13.69
N GLU A 29 -9.38 1.64 12.70
CA GLU A 29 -9.15 0.65 11.64
C GLU A 29 -8.28 -0.54 12.11
N GLY A 30 -7.87 -0.59 13.38
CA GLY A 30 -7.05 -1.68 13.92
C GLY A 30 -5.60 -1.71 13.42
N LEU A 31 -5.15 -0.68 12.72
CA LEU A 31 -3.78 -0.59 12.17
C LEU A 31 -2.75 -0.24 13.25
N VAL A 32 -3.17 0.44 14.31
CA VAL A 32 -2.33 0.78 15.47
C VAL A 32 -3.09 0.50 16.76
N THR A 33 -2.36 0.07 17.78
CA THR A 33 -2.92 -0.20 19.11
C THR A 33 -2.57 0.92 20.09
N THR A 34 -3.47 1.17 21.02
CA THR A 34 -3.28 2.14 22.11
C THR A 34 -3.64 1.51 23.43
N THR A 35 -3.07 2.05 24.51
CA THR A 35 -3.50 1.83 25.88
C THR A 35 -4.10 3.12 26.41
N ARG A 36 -4.89 3.02 27.49
CA ARG A 36 -5.44 4.20 28.17
C ARG A 36 -4.91 4.26 29.59
N THR A 37 -4.55 5.46 30.04
CA THR A 37 -4.23 5.70 31.46
C THR A 37 -5.51 5.69 32.29
N THR A 38 -5.35 5.67 33.62
CA THR A 38 -6.46 5.82 34.59
C THR A 38 -7.27 7.11 34.35
N GLY A 39 -6.64 8.16 33.78
CA GLY A 39 -7.31 9.40 33.34
C GLY A 39 -7.88 9.34 31.93
N ASN A 40 -8.11 8.14 31.37
CA ASN A 40 -8.68 7.90 30.04
C ASN A 40 -7.89 8.54 28.87
N GLN A 41 -6.63 8.87 29.08
CA GLN A 41 -5.76 9.43 28.03
C GLN A 41 -5.09 8.32 27.22
N ARG A 42 -5.10 8.46 25.88
CA ARG A 42 -4.42 7.53 24.98
C ARG A 42 -2.92 7.56 25.15
N ARG A 43 -2.33 6.39 25.19
CA ARG A 43 -0.89 6.18 25.18
C ARG A 43 -0.53 5.15 24.11
N TYR A 44 0.60 5.36 23.47
CA TYR A 44 1.12 4.50 22.41
C TYR A 44 2.48 3.97 22.83
N GLU A 45 2.70 2.69 22.62
CA GLU A 45 4.06 2.17 22.70
C GLU A 45 4.95 2.83 21.64
N ARG A 46 6.21 3.04 21.95
CA ARG A 46 7.16 3.63 21.00
C ARG A 46 7.29 2.85 19.68
N SER A 47 7.05 1.54 19.72
CA SER A 47 7.02 0.65 18.55
C SER A 47 6.02 1.11 17.49
N VAL A 48 4.97 1.84 17.85
CA VAL A 48 3.96 2.38 16.93
C VAL A 48 4.58 3.28 15.85
N LEU A 49 5.67 3.98 16.16
CA LEU A 49 6.33 4.87 15.20
C LEU A 49 6.83 4.12 13.96
N ARG A 50 7.31 2.89 14.13
CA ARG A 50 7.75 2.06 13.01
C ARG A 50 6.57 1.56 12.18
N ARG A 51 5.47 1.20 12.86
CA ARG A 51 4.22 0.80 12.20
C ARG A 51 3.64 1.97 11.40
N LEU A 52 3.64 3.18 11.95
CA LEU A 52 3.20 4.40 11.25
C LEU A 52 4.12 4.76 10.06
N ALA A 53 5.44 4.61 10.20
CA ALA A 53 6.36 4.82 9.09
C ALA A 53 6.08 3.85 7.93
N PHE A 54 5.79 2.59 8.25
CA PHE A 54 5.38 1.59 7.26
C PHE A 54 4.06 1.95 6.58
N ILE A 55 3.01 2.31 7.35
CA ILE A 55 1.72 2.74 6.81
C ILE A 55 1.91 3.92 5.85
N ARG A 56 2.74 4.91 6.23
CA ARG A 56 3.03 6.06 5.36
C ARG A 56 3.67 5.63 4.05
N ALA A 57 4.73 4.82 4.10
CA ALA A 57 5.41 4.35 2.90
C ALA A 57 4.46 3.58 1.98
N ALA A 58 3.68 2.66 2.54
CA ALA A 58 2.71 1.85 1.83
C ALA A 58 1.63 2.71 1.13
N ARG A 59 1.10 3.71 1.84
CA ARG A 59 0.12 4.67 1.27
C ARG A 59 0.71 5.51 0.15
N HIS A 60 1.98 5.90 0.25
CA HIS A 60 2.63 6.69 -0.80
C HIS A 60 2.83 5.90 -2.11
N VAL A 61 2.97 4.60 -2.03
CA VAL A 61 3.06 3.73 -3.22
C VAL A 61 1.71 3.17 -3.66
N GLY A 62 0.60 3.73 -3.12
CA GLY A 62 -0.75 3.47 -3.61
C GLY A 62 -1.44 2.26 -2.99
N LEU A 63 -0.89 1.65 -1.91
CA LEU A 63 -1.57 0.52 -1.28
C LEU A 63 -2.82 0.95 -0.51
N GLY A 64 -3.85 0.11 -0.61
CA GLY A 64 -5.09 0.23 0.14
C GLY A 64 -4.91 -0.03 1.64
N LEU A 65 -5.83 0.47 2.45
CA LEU A 65 -5.77 0.24 3.91
C LEU A 65 -5.97 -1.24 4.28
N GLU A 66 -6.79 -1.95 3.52
CA GLU A 66 -7.03 -3.38 3.73
C GLU A 66 -5.74 -4.18 3.51
N GLU A 67 -5.05 -3.94 2.41
CA GLU A 67 -3.76 -4.58 2.11
C GLU A 67 -2.71 -4.29 3.19
N ILE A 68 -2.68 -3.05 3.69
CA ILE A 68 -1.78 -2.66 4.79
C ILE A 68 -2.16 -3.40 6.07
N ARG A 69 -3.46 -3.60 6.33
CA ARG A 69 -3.96 -4.33 7.50
C ARG A 69 -3.53 -5.79 7.45
N GLU A 70 -3.73 -6.47 6.31
CA GLU A 70 -3.32 -7.86 6.11
C GLU A 70 -1.84 -8.06 6.39
N VAL A 71 -1.00 -7.20 5.84
CA VAL A 71 0.45 -7.27 6.06
C VAL A 71 0.85 -7.00 7.50
N LEU A 72 0.20 -6.04 8.16
CA LEU A 72 0.49 -5.74 9.55
C LEU A 72 -0.05 -6.80 10.52
N ALA A 73 -1.02 -7.62 10.10
CA ALA A 73 -1.53 -8.75 10.88
C ALA A 73 -0.46 -9.85 11.06
N ASP A 74 0.52 -9.95 10.15
CA ASP A 74 1.65 -10.86 10.29
C ASP A 74 2.64 -10.47 11.41
N LEU A 75 2.49 -9.29 11.99
CA LEU A 75 3.29 -8.85 13.12
C LEU A 75 2.77 -9.48 14.42
N PRO A 76 3.66 -9.90 15.33
CA PRO A 76 3.25 -10.46 16.60
C PRO A 76 2.51 -9.42 17.46
N GLU A 77 1.38 -9.82 18.04
CA GLU A 77 0.63 -9.00 18.99
C GLU A 77 1.18 -9.11 20.43
N SER A 78 1.75 -10.27 20.77
CA SER A 78 2.22 -10.58 22.12
C SER A 78 3.54 -9.93 22.53
N ARG A 79 4.24 -9.31 21.59
CA ARG A 79 5.54 -8.64 21.81
C ARG A 79 5.80 -7.56 20.79
N THR A 80 6.69 -6.65 21.11
CA THR A 80 7.18 -5.65 20.15
C THR A 80 7.85 -6.34 18.95
N PRO A 81 7.42 -6.03 17.70
CA PRO A 81 8.03 -6.58 16.50
C PRO A 81 9.53 -6.28 16.42
N ASN A 82 10.32 -7.29 16.14
CA ASN A 82 11.76 -7.19 15.98
C ASN A 82 12.18 -7.06 14.49
N ARG A 83 13.50 -7.04 14.24
CA ARG A 83 14.05 -6.93 12.89
C ARG A 83 13.62 -8.08 11.98
N ALA A 84 13.57 -9.31 12.51
CA ALA A 84 13.21 -10.49 11.71
C ALA A 84 11.74 -10.45 11.25
N ASP A 85 10.84 -9.97 12.11
CA ASP A 85 9.42 -9.79 11.76
C ASP A 85 9.27 -8.82 10.58
N TRP A 86 9.95 -7.67 10.66
CA TRP A 86 9.94 -6.70 9.58
C TRP A 86 10.63 -7.20 8.30
N THR A 87 11.67 -8.03 8.42
CA THR A 87 12.32 -8.65 7.25
C THR A 87 11.38 -9.63 6.56
N ARG A 88 10.57 -10.39 7.32
CA ARG A 88 9.56 -11.29 6.76
C ARG A 88 8.52 -10.52 5.95
N ILE A 89 7.96 -9.47 6.50
CA ILE A 89 7.03 -8.56 5.81
C ILE A 89 7.67 -8.00 4.53
N SER A 90 8.89 -7.48 4.64
CA SER A 90 9.62 -6.90 3.50
C SER A 90 9.80 -7.91 2.36
N ARG A 91 10.05 -9.18 2.67
CA ARG A 91 10.19 -10.24 1.66
C ARG A 91 8.86 -10.58 1.00
N ALA A 92 7.79 -10.71 1.78
CA ALA A 92 6.45 -10.97 1.24
C ALA A 92 5.99 -9.84 0.29
N TRP A 93 6.37 -8.63 0.62
CA TRP A 93 6.00 -7.46 -0.18
C TRP A 93 6.81 -7.25 -1.45
N ARG A 94 8.00 -7.83 -1.52
CA ARG A 94 8.89 -7.62 -2.68
C ARG A 94 8.20 -8.02 -3.97
N SER A 95 7.62 -9.22 -4.05
CA SER A 95 6.94 -9.70 -5.25
C SER A 95 5.85 -8.74 -5.73
N ARG A 96 5.02 -8.26 -4.79
CA ARG A 96 3.96 -7.31 -5.10
C ARG A 96 4.49 -5.95 -5.59
N LEU A 97 5.54 -5.44 -4.96
CA LEU A 97 6.17 -4.19 -5.40
C LEU A 97 6.82 -4.35 -6.78
N ASP A 98 7.44 -5.49 -7.05
CA ASP A 98 8.02 -5.79 -8.36
C ASP A 98 6.92 -5.83 -9.43
N GLU A 99 5.78 -6.50 -9.18
CA GLU A 99 4.61 -6.47 -10.07
C GLU A 99 4.08 -5.05 -10.33
N GLN A 100 4.04 -4.21 -9.31
CA GLN A 100 3.61 -2.82 -9.44
C GLN A 100 4.61 -1.98 -10.22
N ILE A 101 5.91 -2.20 -10.02
CA ILE A 101 6.97 -1.56 -10.80
C ILE A 101 6.85 -1.95 -12.27
N ASP A 102 6.69 -3.24 -12.57
CA ASP A 102 6.55 -3.74 -13.93
C ASP A 102 5.30 -3.16 -14.62
N ALA A 103 4.19 -3.07 -13.90
CA ALA A 103 2.97 -2.44 -14.40
C ALA A 103 3.16 -0.94 -14.71
N LEU A 104 3.85 -0.21 -13.83
CA LEU A 104 4.15 1.20 -14.04
C LEU A 104 5.14 1.41 -15.21
N VAL A 105 6.14 0.54 -15.35
CA VAL A 105 7.07 0.56 -16.51
C VAL A 105 6.30 0.30 -17.79
N ALA A 106 5.44 -0.72 -17.82
CA ALA A 106 4.63 -1.04 -19.00
C ALA A 106 3.67 0.12 -19.36
N LEU A 107 3.08 0.78 -18.38
CA LEU A 107 2.25 1.96 -18.60
C LEU A 107 3.07 3.12 -19.18
N ARG A 108 4.21 3.45 -18.55
CA ARG A 108 5.10 4.53 -19.01
C ARG A 108 5.54 4.32 -20.46
N ASP A 109 6.00 3.12 -20.77
CA ASP A 109 6.54 2.80 -22.10
C ASP A 109 5.42 2.61 -23.14
N GLY A 110 4.19 2.35 -22.68
CA GLY A 110 2.99 2.27 -23.51
C GLY A 110 2.29 3.60 -23.76
N LEU A 111 2.66 4.69 -23.06
CA LEU A 111 1.99 6.00 -23.22
C LEU A 111 2.16 6.60 -24.61
N ASP A 112 3.27 6.32 -25.28
CA ASP A 112 3.54 6.75 -26.66
C ASP A 112 2.91 5.81 -27.71
N SER A 113 2.35 4.68 -27.25
CA SER A 113 1.67 3.70 -28.07
C SER A 113 0.21 3.57 -27.60
N CYS A 114 -0.57 2.78 -28.28
CA CYS A 114 -1.98 2.58 -27.96
C CYS A 114 -2.16 2.08 -26.52
N ILE A 115 -2.75 2.91 -25.63
CA ILE A 115 -3.15 2.50 -24.31
C ILE A 115 -4.44 1.69 -24.44
N GLY A 116 -4.33 0.38 -24.30
CA GLY A 116 -5.45 -0.52 -24.46
C GLY A 116 -6.00 -0.51 -25.86
N CYS A 117 -7.24 -0.27 -26.10
CA CYS A 117 -7.81 -0.10 -27.42
C CYS A 117 -8.15 1.37 -27.75
N GLY A 118 -7.62 2.33 -26.98
CA GLY A 118 -7.74 3.76 -27.24
C GLY A 118 -6.83 4.18 -28.40
N CYS A 119 -7.07 3.67 -29.61
CA CYS A 119 -6.21 3.89 -30.78
C CYS A 119 -5.98 5.35 -31.09
N LEU A 120 -4.81 5.85 -30.72
CA LEU A 120 -4.31 7.14 -31.20
C LEU A 120 -3.91 7.07 -32.68
N SER A 121 -3.73 5.86 -33.22
CA SER A 121 -3.39 5.66 -34.65
C SER A 121 -3.99 4.32 -35.12
N LEU A 122 -4.92 4.41 -36.07
CA LEU A 122 -5.52 3.24 -36.74
C LEU A 122 -4.46 2.34 -37.42
N LYS A 123 -3.35 2.92 -37.93
CA LYS A 123 -2.28 2.13 -38.53
C LYS A 123 -1.53 1.27 -37.52
N ARG A 124 -1.27 1.77 -36.33
CA ARG A 124 -0.64 0.99 -35.25
C ARG A 124 -1.59 -0.05 -34.67
N CYS A 125 -2.87 0.26 -34.60
CA CYS A 125 -3.90 -0.67 -34.14
C CYS A 125 -3.99 -1.90 -35.05
N LEU A 126 -3.98 -1.70 -36.37
CA LEU A 126 -3.95 -2.78 -37.36
C LEU A 126 -2.73 -3.69 -37.22
N MET A 127 -1.58 -3.16 -36.77
CA MET A 127 -0.36 -3.96 -36.56
C MET A 127 -0.35 -4.70 -35.21
N SER A 128 -0.91 -4.10 -34.17
CA SER A 128 -0.84 -4.63 -32.80
C SER A 128 -2.10 -5.40 -32.38
N ASN A 129 -3.24 -5.07 -32.95
CA ASN A 129 -4.53 -5.69 -32.68
C ASN A 129 -5.34 -5.85 -34.00
N PRO A 130 -4.82 -6.58 -35.02
CA PRO A 130 -5.56 -6.81 -36.25
C PRO A 130 -6.87 -7.53 -35.96
N GLU A 131 -7.95 -7.10 -36.59
CA GLU A 131 -9.30 -7.68 -36.44
C GLU A 131 -9.83 -7.70 -35.00
N ASP A 132 -9.27 -6.82 -34.16
CA ASP A 132 -9.70 -6.69 -32.74
C ASP A 132 -9.65 -8.00 -31.91
N TRP A 133 -8.65 -8.84 -32.18
CA TRP A 133 -8.52 -10.13 -31.50
C TRP A 133 -8.39 -10.02 -29.98
N VAL A 134 -7.99 -8.83 -29.46
CA VAL A 134 -7.87 -8.60 -28.01
C VAL A 134 -9.24 -8.56 -27.33
N ALA A 135 -10.32 -8.23 -28.07
CA ALA A 135 -11.67 -8.19 -27.51
C ALA A 135 -12.13 -9.53 -26.93
N VAL A 136 -11.66 -10.66 -27.46
CA VAL A 136 -11.95 -12.00 -26.92
C VAL A 136 -11.33 -12.27 -25.55
N ARG A 137 -10.38 -11.42 -25.09
CA ARG A 137 -9.74 -11.55 -23.79
C ARG A 137 -10.55 -10.92 -22.64
N GLY A 138 -11.68 -10.32 -22.98
CA GLY A 138 -12.58 -9.67 -22.02
C GLY A 138 -12.56 -8.15 -22.09
N PRO A 139 -13.35 -7.49 -21.27
CA PRO A 139 -13.43 -6.03 -21.23
C PRO A 139 -12.14 -5.37 -20.75
N GLY A 140 -11.92 -4.13 -21.17
CA GLY A 140 -10.79 -3.30 -20.76
C GLY A 140 -9.59 -3.39 -21.68
N ALA A 141 -8.46 -2.85 -21.23
CA ALA A 141 -7.23 -2.70 -22.00
C ALA A 141 -6.44 -4.01 -22.05
N GLY A 142 -6.90 -5.00 -22.80
CA GLY A 142 -6.42 -6.38 -22.83
C GLY A 142 -4.92 -6.59 -23.08
N LEU A 143 -4.20 -5.58 -23.59
CA LEU A 143 -2.75 -5.59 -23.79
C LEU A 143 -1.96 -5.04 -22.60
N LEU A 144 -2.60 -4.45 -21.61
CA LEU A 144 -1.94 -3.99 -20.40
C LEU A 144 -1.71 -5.16 -19.41
N PRO A 145 -0.72 -5.03 -18.51
CA PRO A 145 -0.53 -5.96 -17.41
C PRO A 145 -1.81 -6.16 -16.60
N ARG A 146 -1.97 -7.34 -16.00
CA ARG A 146 -3.18 -7.72 -15.23
C ARG A 146 -3.57 -6.66 -14.19
N LEU A 147 -2.60 -6.14 -13.46
CA LEU A 147 -2.79 -5.13 -12.40
C LEU A 147 -3.49 -3.85 -12.92
N LEU A 148 -3.24 -3.47 -14.19
CA LEU A 148 -3.83 -2.28 -14.81
C LEU A 148 -5.17 -2.56 -15.52
N ARG A 149 -5.64 -3.81 -15.51
CA ARG A 149 -6.92 -4.24 -16.10
C ARG A 149 -7.99 -4.52 -15.04
N GLU A 150 -7.59 -4.65 -13.77
CA GLU A 150 -8.54 -4.90 -12.70
C GLU A 150 -9.47 -3.68 -12.51
N PRO A 151 -10.75 -3.91 -12.18
CA PRO A 151 -11.69 -2.82 -11.95
C PRO A 151 -11.17 -1.85 -10.89
N ILE A 152 -11.40 -0.57 -11.10
CA ILE A 152 -11.15 0.48 -10.10
C ILE A 152 -12.46 0.66 -9.35
N ASP A 153 -12.47 0.27 -8.07
CA ASP A 153 -13.58 0.49 -7.13
C ASP A 153 -13.63 1.95 -6.64
#